data_44b083f89015e202054465e93911d7f6
#
_entry.id   44b083f89015e202054465e93911d7f6
#
_cell.length_a   1.000
_cell.length_b   1.000
_cell.length_c   1.000
_cell.angle_alpha   90.00
_cell.angle_beta   90.00
_cell.angle_gamma   90.00
#
_symmetry.space_group_name_H-M   'P 1'
#
loop_
_entity.id
_entity.type
_entity.pdbx_description
1 polymer ?
#
loop_
_entity_poly.entity_id
_entity_poly.type
_entity_poly.pdbx_seq_one_letter_code
_entity_poly.pdbx_strand_id
1 'polypeptide(L)'
;YITGHGIDPALIAGVREAAKQIFALPMEEKMNYYIGHSKSHKGYVPEGEEIYGSGKPDHKEAFDIGFQAADDHPLVLAGTPLIGANEWPDLPDFRARVLAYYDAVFALGHRLFDAFALALGLPEGYFKPVVTCPPAKLRLIHYPFDASVEDVPGIGAHTDYECFTLLLADQPGLEVLNEESVWIDAPPVKNAAGEEAFVINIGDMLEVLSAGTFVATAHRVRKVPQERYSFPLFFACDYHTLIRPLPTFLAAGEAGEYQELSIGEHMWSQALQTYRYLREKVNRGELQLPERARGTNTFGHLKKQAQQKTP
;
A
#
# COMPACT_ATOMS: atom_id res chain seq x y z
N TYR A 1 -9.93 13.36 1.71
CA TYR A 1 -9.07 14.17 0.83
C TYR A 1 -8.34 15.23 1.65
N ILE A 2 -7.05 15.44 1.35
CA ILE A 2 -6.27 16.54 1.94
C ILE A 2 -5.71 17.43 0.83
N THR A 3 -5.73 18.74 1.07
CA THR A 3 -5.08 19.79 0.27
C THR A 3 -4.21 20.64 1.20
N GLY A 4 -3.46 21.60 0.67
CA GLY A 4 -2.52 22.38 1.49
C GLY A 4 -1.35 21.51 2.02
N HIS A 5 -1.07 20.41 1.35
CA HIS A 5 -0.06 19.44 1.76
C HIS A 5 1.38 19.94 1.52
N GLY A 6 1.55 20.96 0.67
CA GLY A 6 2.86 21.58 0.39
C GLY A 6 3.78 20.76 -0.50
N ILE A 7 3.29 19.73 -1.18
CA ILE A 7 4.08 19.00 -2.19
C ILE A 7 4.17 19.87 -3.45
N ASP A 8 5.39 20.16 -3.91
CA ASP A 8 5.61 20.94 -5.12
C ASP A 8 4.97 20.23 -6.33
N PRO A 9 4.13 20.91 -7.13
CA PRO A 9 3.58 20.35 -8.37
C PRO A 9 4.62 19.81 -9.35
N ALA A 10 5.84 20.35 -9.31
CA ALA A 10 6.96 19.85 -10.14
C ALA A 10 7.37 18.42 -9.74
N LEU A 11 7.30 18.07 -8.46
CA LEU A 11 7.57 16.69 -7.99
C LEU A 11 6.49 15.73 -8.48
N ILE A 12 5.23 16.15 -8.45
CA ILE A 12 4.09 15.37 -8.97
C ILE A 12 4.25 15.15 -10.48
N ALA A 13 4.59 16.19 -11.23
CA ALA A 13 4.88 16.07 -12.66
C ALA A 13 6.08 15.13 -12.92
N GLY A 14 7.13 15.23 -12.10
CA GLY A 14 8.32 14.39 -12.19
C GLY A 14 8.04 12.90 -12.01
N VAL A 15 7.27 12.52 -10.99
CA VAL A 15 6.93 11.10 -10.77
C VAL A 15 6.01 10.56 -11.86
N ARG A 16 5.09 11.37 -12.40
CA ARG A 16 4.25 10.99 -13.55
C ARG A 16 5.09 10.70 -14.79
N GLU A 17 6.05 11.56 -15.06
CA GLU A 17 6.96 11.36 -16.18
C GLU A 17 7.82 10.11 -16.00
N ALA A 18 8.36 9.88 -14.80
CA ALA A 18 9.10 8.66 -14.48
C ALA A 18 8.23 7.39 -14.67
N ALA A 19 6.98 7.41 -14.22
CA ALA A 19 6.06 6.29 -14.43
C ALA A 19 5.82 6.01 -15.91
N LYS A 20 5.59 7.05 -16.74
CA LYS A 20 5.44 6.87 -18.19
C LYS A 20 6.70 6.27 -18.82
N GLN A 21 7.89 6.70 -18.40
CA GLN A 21 9.15 6.17 -18.92
C GLN A 21 9.29 4.67 -18.65
N ILE A 22 9.07 4.21 -17.40
CA ILE A 22 9.26 2.80 -17.07
C ILE A 22 8.21 1.92 -17.73
N PHE A 23 6.94 2.34 -17.76
CA PHE A 23 5.87 1.53 -18.33
C PHE A 23 5.88 1.52 -19.87
N ALA A 24 6.52 2.51 -20.52
CA ALA A 24 6.73 2.51 -21.98
C ALA A 24 7.84 1.55 -22.44
N LEU A 25 8.67 1.02 -21.53
CA LEU A 25 9.70 0.06 -21.89
C LEU A 25 9.09 -1.24 -22.44
N PRO A 26 9.78 -1.93 -23.36
CA PRO A 26 9.41 -3.28 -23.75
C PRO A 26 9.32 -4.22 -22.52
N MET A 27 8.41 -5.20 -22.59
CA MET A 27 8.21 -6.14 -21.48
C MET A 27 9.51 -6.83 -21.05
N GLU A 28 10.36 -7.22 -21.99
CA GLU A 28 11.65 -7.85 -21.73
C GLU A 28 12.56 -6.97 -20.86
N GLU A 29 12.59 -5.67 -21.12
CA GLU A 29 13.38 -4.70 -20.34
C GLU A 29 12.78 -4.50 -18.94
N LYS A 30 11.46 -4.36 -18.82
CA LYS A 30 10.78 -4.26 -17.52
C LYS A 30 11.03 -5.48 -16.64
N MET A 31 11.05 -6.68 -17.23
CA MET A 31 11.29 -7.94 -16.52
C MET A 31 12.70 -8.09 -15.95
N ASN A 32 13.69 -7.29 -16.38
CA ASN A 32 14.99 -7.23 -15.70
C ASN A 32 14.86 -6.75 -14.25
N TYR A 33 13.81 -5.98 -13.94
CA TYR A 33 13.50 -5.43 -12.61
C TYR A 33 12.37 -6.19 -11.92
N TYR A 34 12.05 -7.41 -12.37
CA TYR A 34 10.92 -8.18 -11.84
C TYR A 34 11.02 -8.36 -10.32
N ILE A 35 9.95 -8.03 -9.61
CA ILE A 35 9.86 -8.07 -8.14
C ILE A 35 10.26 -9.43 -7.55
N GLY A 36 10.05 -10.53 -8.27
CA GLY A 36 10.42 -11.87 -7.86
C GLY A 36 11.94 -12.15 -7.83
N HIS A 37 12.75 -11.28 -8.44
CA HIS A 37 14.21 -11.32 -8.38
C HIS A 37 14.77 -10.51 -7.19
N SER A 38 14.00 -9.56 -6.68
CA SER A 38 14.40 -8.68 -5.59
C SER A 38 14.39 -9.39 -4.24
N LYS A 39 15.44 -9.18 -3.43
CA LYS A 39 15.52 -9.68 -2.05
C LYS A 39 14.62 -8.92 -1.09
N SER A 40 14.27 -7.68 -1.44
CA SER A 40 13.48 -6.75 -0.61
C SER A 40 12.04 -6.57 -1.10
N HIS A 41 11.58 -7.41 -2.04
CA HIS A 41 10.24 -7.36 -2.60
C HIS A 41 9.89 -5.98 -3.18
N LYS A 42 10.78 -5.47 -4.05
CA LYS A 42 10.67 -4.18 -4.76
C LYS A 42 11.00 -4.36 -6.23
N GLY A 43 10.55 -3.44 -7.08
CA GLY A 43 10.79 -3.49 -8.51
C GLY A 43 9.51 -3.64 -9.33
N TYR A 44 9.60 -4.19 -10.52
CA TYR A 44 8.50 -4.31 -11.47
C TYR A 44 7.54 -5.46 -11.13
N VAL A 45 6.26 -5.14 -11.13
CA VAL A 45 5.15 -6.08 -10.93
C VAL A 45 4.37 -6.16 -12.23
N PRO A 46 4.45 -7.27 -12.98
CA PRO A 46 3.72 -7.43 -14.24
C PRO A 46 2.22 -7.61 -13.99
N GLU A 47 1.43 -7.39 -15.04
CA GLU A 47 0.00 -7.67 -15.03
C GLU A 47 -0.28 -9.13 -14.65
N GLY A 48 -1.29 -9.32 -13.80
CA GLY A 48 -1.69 -10.65 -13.32
C GLY A 48 -0.80 -11.28 -12.26
N GLU A 49 0.21 -10.56 -11.76
CA GLU A 49 1.06 -11.03 -10.67
C GLU A 49 0.33 -11.01 -9.32
N GLU A 50 -0.59 -10.09 -9.14
CA GLU A 50 -1.38 -9.96 -7.90
C GLU A 50 -2.80 -10.49 -8.10
N ILE A 51 -3.32 -11.20 -7.09
CA ILE A 51 -4.67 -11.75 -7.06
C ILE A 51 -5.26 -11.45 -5.68
N TYR A 52 -6.21 -10.54 -5.65
CA TYR A 52 -6.98 -10.21 -4.45
C TYR A 52 -8.27 -11.05 -4.33
N GLY A 53 -9.11 -10.75 -3.35
CA GLY A 53 -10.27 -11.55 -2.95
C GLY A 53 -11.31 -11.89 -4.02
N SER A 54 -11.25 -11.29 -5.21
CA SER A 54 -12.10 -11.67 -6.36
C SER A 54 -11.68 -12.99 -7.02
N GLY A 55 -10.45 -13.46 -6.77
CA GLY A 55 -9.85 -14.60 -7.45
C GLY A 55 -9.49 -14.34 -8.93
N LYS A 56 -9.77 -13.14 -9.45
CA LYS A 56 -9.37 -12.73 -10.79
C LYS A 56 -8.05 -11.96 -10.72
N PRO A 57 -7.11 -12.14 -11.66
CA PRO A 57 -5.91 -11.32 -11.77
C PRO A 57 -6.26 -9.84 -11.99
N ASP A 58 -5.49 -8.95 -11.38
CA ASP A 58 -5.63 -7.52 -11.59
C ASP A 58 -5.12 -7.10 -12.97
N HIS A 59 -5.83 -6.16 -13.61
CA HIS A 59 -5.43 -5.57 -14.89
C HIS A 59 -4.66 -4.27 -14.66
N LYS A 60 -3.44 -4.42 -14.17
CA LYS A 60 -2.48 -3.33 -13.92
C LYS A 60 -1.05 -3.85 -13.96
N GLU A 61 -0.12 -2.97 -14.16
CA GLU A 61 1.29 -3.19 -13.87
C GLU A 61 1.77 -2.16 -12.85
N ALA A 62 2.85 -2.45 -12.12
CA ALA A 62 3.36 -1.53 -11.12
C ALA A 62 4.89 -1.55 -11.05
N PHE A 63 5.46 -0.51 -10.43
CA PHE A 63 6.86 -0.45 -10.05
C PHE A 63 6.98 0.02 -8.61
N ASP A 64 7.53 -0.85 -7.76
CA ASP A 64 7.61 -0.65 -6.32
C ASP A 64 8.98 -0.16 -5.89
N ILE A 65 9.01 0.94 -5.15
CA ILE A 65 10.17 1.38 -4.38
C ILE A 65 9.77 1.60 -2.93
N GLY A 66 10.74 1.55 -2.02
CA GLY A 66 10.46 1.78 -0.61
C GLY A 66 11.63 2.46 0.09
N PHE A 67 11.55 2.53 1.40
CA PHE A 67 12.68 2.97 2.22
C PHE A 67 13.92 2.17 1.86
N GLN A 68 15.00 2.87 1.52
CA GLN A 68 16.24 2.23 1.13
C GLN A 68 17.14 2.04 2.34
N ALA A 69 17.19 0.82 2.85
CA ALA A 69 18.17 0.44 3.86
C ALA A 69 19.53 0.18 3.20
N ALA A 70 20.61 0.54 3.89
CA ALA A 70 21.97 0.23 3.46
C ALA A 70 22.24 -1.29 3.57
N ASP A 71 23.15 -1.80 2.73
CA ASP A 71 23.44 -3.24 2.67
C ASP A 71 24.00 -3.80 3.99
N ASP A 72 24.65 -2.96 4.79
CA ASP A 72 25.18 -3.28 6.12
C ASP A 72 24.17 -3.05 7.26
N HIS A 73 22.95 -2.61 6.94
CA HIS A 73 21.90 -2.44 7.95
C HIS A 73 21.53 -3.76 8.63
N PRO A 74 21.41 -3.81 9.97
CA PRO A 74 21.16 -5.06 10.71
C PRO A 74 19.96 -5.86 10.20
N LEU A 75 18.87 -5.22 9.82
CA LEU A 75 17.69 -5.88 9.26
C LEU A 75 17.95 -6.50 7.89
N VAL A 76 18.79 -5.86 7.06
CA VAL A 76 19.20 -6.40 5.75
C VAL A 76 20.08 -7.62 5.94
N LEU A 77 21.08 -7.53 6.83
CA LEU A 77 21.97 -8.64 7.17
C LEU A 77 21.21 -9.83 7.78
N ALA A 78 20.15 -9.56 8.54
CA ALA A 78 19.26 -10.59 9.09
C ALA A 78 18.32 -11.22 8.05
N GLY A 79 18.28 -10.70 6.82
CA GLY A 79 17.35 -11.17 5.78
C GLY A 79 15.88 -10.85 6.08
N THR A 80 15.62 -9.75 6.81
CA THR A 80 14.26 -9.31 7.14
C THR A 80 13.47 -9.03 5.85
N PRO A 81 12.31 -9.67 5.64
CA PRO A 81 11.52 -9.44 4.43
C PRO A 81 11.14 -7.97 4.26
N LEU A 82 10.94 -7.52 3.02
CA LEU A 82 10.53 -6.16 2.64
C LEU A 82 11.60 -5.07 2.90
N ILE A 83 12.69 -5.38 3.59
CA ILE A 83 13.75 -4.43 3.95
C ILE A 83 14.97 -4.65 3.05
N GLY A 84 15.50 -3.57 2.45
CA GLY A 84 16.69 -3.61 1.60
C GLY A 84 16.70 -2.55 0.52
N ALA A 85 17.59 -2.74 -0.47
CA ALA A 85 17.78 -1.83 -1.58
C ALA A 85 16.56 -1.78 -2.52
N ASN A 86 16.44 -0.68 -3.23
CA ASN A 86 15.51 -0.53 -4.36
C ASN A 86 16.18 -1.01 -5.66
N GLU A 87 15.38 -1.49 -6.58
CA GLU A 87 15.78 -1.70 -7.97
C GLU A 87 15.64 -0.38 -8.75
N TRP A 88 16.68 -0.02 -9.51
CA TRP A 88 16.69 1.24 -10.25
C TRP A 88 16.92 0.99 -11.75
N PRO A 89 15.91 1.27 -12.60
CA PRO A 89 16.07 1.26 -14.03
C PRO A 89 17.11 2.27 -14.51
N ASP A 90 17.88 1.88 -15.52
CA ASP A 90 18.83 2.79 -16.20
C ASP A 90 18.07 3.72 -17.17
N LEU A 91 17.26 4.62 -16.58
CA LEU A 91 16.48 5.62 -17.28
C LEU A 91 16.89 7.02 -16.85
N PRO A 92 17.00 7.99 -17.77
CA PRO A 92 17.39 9.35 -17.45
C PRO A 92 16.49 9.95 -16.37
N ASP A 93 17.12 10.47 -15.31
CA ASP A 93 16.49 11.15 -14.17
C ASP A 93 15.42 10.33 -13.41
N PHE A 94 15.15 9.07 -13.79
CA PHE A 94 14.11 8.24 -13.15
C PHE A 94 14.29 8.18 -11.63
N ARG A 95 15.48 7.75 -11.18
CA ARG A 95 15.77 7.63 -9.75
C ARG A 95 15.63 8.97 -9.02
N ALA A 96 16.17 10.05 -9.59
CA ALA A 96 16.11 11.37 -8.96
C ALA A 96 14.68 11.87 -8.80
N ARG A 97 13.84 11.74 -9.84
CA ARG A 97 12.43 12.16 -9.82
C ARG A 97 11.60 11.35 -8.84
N VAL A 98 11.77 10.03 -8.84
CA VAL A 98 11.00 9.14 -7.97
C VAL A 98 11.40 9.34 -6.51
N LEU A 99 12.69 9.47 -6.19
CA LEU A 99 13.16 9.73 -4.82
C LEU A 99 12.69 11.10 -4.31
N ALA A 100 12.78 12.15 -5.12
CA ALA A 100 12.33 13.48 -4.70
C ALA A 100 10.84 13.50 -4.35
N TYR A 101 10.01 12.82 -5.12
CA TYR A 101 8.60 12.65 -4.79
C TYR A 101 8.39 11.78 -3.55
N TYR A 102 9.09 10.64 -3.46
CA TYR A 102 9.03 9.75 -2.30
C TYR A 102 9.35 10.50 -1.00
N ASP A 103 10.46 11.22 -0.96
CA ASP A 103 10.90 11.94 0.23
C ASP A 103 9.89 13.01 0.66
N ALA A 104 9.32 13.75 -0.29
CA ALA A 104 8.32 14.78 0.00
C ALA A 104 7.01 14.17 0.55
N VAL A 105 6.51 13.08 -0.05
CA VAL A 105 5.29 12.42 0.41
C VAL A 105 5.54 11.64 1.70
N PHE A 106 6.73 11.07 1.89
CA PHE A 106 7.12 10.42 3.14
C PHE A 106 7.18 11.42 4.31
N ALA A 107 7.71 12.63 4.07
CA ALA A 107 7.65 13.72 5.06
C ALA A 107 6.22 14.16 5.39
N LEU A 108 5.31 14.19 4.40
CA LEU A 108 3.89 14.42 4.62
C LEU A 108 3.27 13.29 5.47
N GLY A 109 3.67 12.03 5.24
CA GLY A 109 3.26 10.88 6.03
C GLY A 109 3.60 11.02 7.51
N HIS A 110 4.80 11.51 7.85
CA HIS A 110 5.17 11.79 9.23
C HIS A 110 4.26 12.84 9.89
N ARG A 111 3.90 13.92 9.18
CA ARG A 111 2.96 14.93 9.70
C ARG A 111 1.56 14.34 9.94
N LEU A 112 1.11 13.47 9.04
CA LEU A 112 -0.17 12.76 9.23
C LEU A 112 -0.10 11.79 10.40
N PHE A 113 1.04 11.13 10.62
CA PHE A 113 1.20 10.26 11.79
C PHE A 113 1.12 11.02 13.12
N ASP A 114 1.66 12.25 13.17
CA ASP A 114 1.47 13.13 14.33
C ASP A 114 -0.03 13.49 14.52
N ALA A 115 -0.75 13.76 13.44
CA ALA A 115 -2.20 14.00 13.49
C ALA A 115 -2.99 12.77 13.94
N PHE A 116 -2.65 11.57 13.45
CA PHE A 116 -3.25 10.31 13.90
C PHE A 116 -2.91 10.01 15.37
N ALA A 117 -1.68 10.28 15.82
CA ALA A 117 -1.34 10.14 17.23
C ALA A 117 -2.26 10.99 18.11
N LEU A 118 -2.45 12.26 17.78
CA LEU A 118 -3.36 13.16 18.50
C LEU A 118 -4.82 12.66 18.46
N ALA A 119 -5.29 12.21 17.30
CA ALA A 119 -6.64 11.65 17.16
C ALA A 119 -6.85 10.35 17.98
N LEU A 120 -5.79 9.59 18.21
CA LEU A 120 -5.79 8.40 19.08
C LEU A 120 -5.62 8.75 20.58
N GLY A 121 -5.52 10.04 20.95
CA GLY A 121 -5.25 10.47 22.32
C GLY A 121 -3.81 10.27 22.78
N LEU A 122 -2.88 10.09 21.85
CA LEU A 122 -1.45 9.92 22.09
C LEU A 122 -0.71 11.26 21.93
N PRO A 123 0.48 11.44 22.53
CA PRO A 123 1.26 12.65 22.31
C PRO A 123 1.75 12.77 20.86
N GLU A 124 1.92 14.01 20.40
CA GLU A 124 2.61 14.29 19.13
C GLU A 124 3.99 13.63 19.12
N GLY A 125 4.38 13.05 17.99
CA GLY A 125 5.66 12.34 17.83
C GLY A 125 5.66 10.92 18.42
N TYR A 126 4.55 10.40 18.91
CA TYR A 126 4.46 9.06 19.50
C TYR A 126 5.01 7.96 18.58
N PHE A 127 4.77 8.05 17.28
CA PHE A 127 5.22 7.06 16.30
C PHE A 127 6.65 7.30 15.78
N LYS A 128 7.29 8.45 16.04
CA LYS A 128 8.64 8.77 15.53
C LYS A 128 9.70 7.71 15.86
N PRO A 129 9.75 7.13 17.07
CA PRO A 129 10.75 6.12 17.41
C PRO A 129 10.60 4.79 16.69
N VAL A 130 9.44 4.54 16.07
CA VAL A 130 9.13 3.29 15.38
C VAL A 130 8.92 3.47 13.87
N VAL A 131 9.44 4.58 13.30
CA VAL A 131 9.46 4.85 11.86
C VAL A 131 10.88 5.26 11.47
N THR A 132 11.83 4.34 11.66
CA THR A 132 13.26 4.55 11.45
C THR A 132 13.78 3.81 10.21
N CYS A 133 13.24 2.62 9.95
CA CYS A 133 13.52 1.79 8.78
C CYS A 133 12.24 1.01 8.41
N PRO A 134 11.15 1.72 8.06
CA PRO A 134 9.85 1.09 7.84
C PRO A 134 9.82 0.35 6.49
N PRO A 135 9.01 -0.72 6.38
CA PRO A 135 8.69 -1.36 5.10
C PRO A 135 7.72 -0.51 4.24
N ALA A 136 7.70 0.81 4.45
CA ALA A 136 6.89 1.74 3.68
C ALA A 136 7.24 1.69 2.19
N LYS A 137 6.22 1.71 1.33
CA LYS A 137 6.37 1.50 -0.10
C LYS A 137 5.62 2.57 -0.89
N LEU A 138 6.30 3.20 -1.85
CA LEU A 138 5.68 3.95 -2.93
C LEU A 138 5.51 3.01 -4.11
N ARG A 139 4.32 2.95 -4.66
CA ARG A 139 4.00 2.16 -5.85
C ARG A 139 3.63 3.10 -6.99
N LEU A 140 4.37 3.06 -8.09
CA LEU A 140 3.92 3.63 -9.35
C LEU A 140 3.01 2.59 -9.99
N ILE A 141 1.77 2.94 -10.30
CA ILE A 141 0.80 2.01 -10.90
C ILE A 141 0.33 2.57 -12.24
N HIS A 142 0.33 1.70 -13.24
CA HIS A 142 -0.24 1.94 -14.56
C HIS A 142 -1.39 0.98 -14.80
N TYR A 143 -2.54 1.53 -15.17
CA TYR A 143 -3.72 0.79 -15.60
C TYR A 143 -3.87 1.02 -17.10
N PRO A 144 -3.44 0.06 -17.94
CA PRO A 144 -3.57 0.19 -19.39
C PRO A 144 -5.04 0.19 -19.76
N PHE A 145 -5.39 1.02 -20.75
CA PHE A 145 -6.71 0.97 -21.34
C PHE A 145 -6.75 -0.06 -22.47
N ASP A 146 -7.54 -1.09 -22.30
CA ASP A 146 -7.83 -2.08 -23.36
C ASP A 146 -9.35 -2.24 -23.51
N ALA A 147 -9.88 -1.82 -24.65
CA ALA A 147 -11.29 -1.93 -24.95
C ALA A 147 -11.76 -3.38 -25.12
N SER A 148 -10.85 -4.32 -25.43
CA SER A 148 -11.16 -5.73 -25.65
C SER A 148 -11.26 -6.52 -24.35
N VAL A 149 -10.71 -6.01 -23.24
CA VAL A 149 -10.78 -6.64 -21.94
C VAL A 149 -12.13 -6.33 -21.30
N GLU A 150 -13.00 -7.34 -21.18
CA GLU A 150 -14.30 -7.20 -20.54
C GLU A 150 -14.22 -7.62 -19.07
N ASP A 151 -14.86 -6.84 -18.17
CA ASP A 151 -15.19 -7.18 -16.79
C ASP A 151 -14.00 -7.63 -15.89
N VAL A 152 -12.81 -7.07 -16.13
CA VAL A 152 -11.65 -7.29 -15.25
C VAL A 152 -11.41 -6.03 -14.42
N PRO A 153 -11.36 -6.11 -13.07
CA PRO A 153 -11.04 -4.94 -12.25
C PRO A 153 -9.59 -4.51 -12.46
N GLY A 154 -9.32 -3.22 -12.34
CA GLY A 154 -7.94 -2.72 -12.26
C GLY A 154 -7.24 -3.26 -11.01
N ILE A 155 -7.92 -3.21 -9.84
CA ILE A 155 -7.51 -3.88 -8.59
C ILE A 155 -8.76 -4.44 -7.90
N GLY A 156 -8.67 -5.70 -7.45
CA GLY A 156 -9.73 -6.34 -6.65
C GLY A 156 -9.93 -5.68 -5.29
N ALA A 157 -11.08 -5.91 -4.66
CA ALA A 157 -11.41 -5.32 -3.36
C ALA A 157 -10.46 -5.82 -2.26
N HIS A 158 -9.87 -4.90 -1.50
CA HIS A 158 -8.92 -5.15 -0.41
C HIS A 158 -8.89 -4.00 0.59
N THR A 159 -8.20 -4.20 1.72
CA THR A 159 -7.72 -3.15 2.62
C THR A 159 -6.20 -3.07 2.52
N ASP A 160 -5.60 -1.91 2.83
CA ASP A 160 -4.15 -1.77 2.90
C ASP A 160 -3.62 -2.34 4.22
N TYR A 161 -2.44 -2.93 4.18
CA TYR A 161 -1.87 -3.70 5.29
C TYR A 161 -1.09 -2.83 6.28
N GLU A 162 -0.81 -1.61 5.91
CA GLU A 162 -0.02 -0.62 6.62
C GLU A 162 -0.88 0.19 7.59
N CYS A 163 -0.37 1.32 8.07
CA CYS A 163 -1.12 2.20 8.95
C CYS A 163 -2.13 3.05 8.18
N PHE A 164 -1.71 3.65 7.10
CA PHE A 164 -2.54 4.44 6.19
C PHE A 164 -1.83 4.62 4.85
N THR A 165 -2.60 5.02 3.84
CA THR A 165 -2.09 5.28 2.49
C THR A 165 -2.33 6.73 2.09
N LEU A 166 -1.31 7.34 1.47
CA LEU A 166 -1.40 8.62 0.78
C LEU A 166 -1.46 8.32 -0.73
N LEU A 167 -2.63 8.49 -1.32
CA LEU A 167 -2.83 8.16 -2.73
C LEU A 167 -3.06 9.40 -3.57
N LEU A 168 -2.25 9.55 -4.62
CA LEU A 168 -2.48 10.49 -5.70
C LEU A 168 -2.80 9.72 -6.98
N ALA A 169 -3.82 10.14 -7.73
CA ALA A 169 -4.17 9.54 -9.02
C ALA A 169 -4.49 10.64 -10.03
N ASP A 170 -4.30 10.34 -11.33
CA ASP A 170 -4.55 11.30 -12.40
C ASP A 170 -5.96 11.17 -12.99
N GLN A 171 -6.60 10.00 -12.87
CA GLN A 171 -7.91 9.70 -13.45
C GLN A 171 -8.83 9.00 -12.45
N PRO A 172 -10.17 9.09 -12.62
CA PRO A 172 -11.14 8.33 -11.85
C PRO A 172 -10.96 6.82 -11.95
N GLY A 173 -11.56 6.07 -11.03
CA GLY A 173 -11.58 4.60 -11.02
C GLY A 173 -11.48 3.99 -9.64
N LEU A 174 -11.00 4.75 -8.64
CA LEU A 174 -11.02 4.34 -7.25
C LEU A 174 -12.45 4.36 -6.71
N GLU A 175 -12.84 3.27 -6.05
CA GLU A 175 -14.08 3.17 -5.28
C GLU A 175 -13.77 2.71 -3.86
N VAL A 176 -14.46 3.25 -2.88
CA VAL A 176 -14.37 2.91 -1.46
C VAL A 176 -15.69 2.31 -0.97
N LEU A 177 -15.62 1.33 -0.07
CA LEU A 177 -16.79 0.67 0.50
C LEU A 177 -17.22 1.41 1.77
N ASN A 178 -18.46 1.93 1.80
CA ASN A 178 -19.01 2.58 2.99
C ASN A 178 -19.62 1.59 3.99
N GLU A 179 -20.12 2.08 5.11
CA GLU A 179 -20.71 1.28 6.18
C GLU A 179 -21.97 0.53 5.74
N GLU A 180 -22.72 1.06 4.77
CA GLU A 180 -23.89 0.44 4.18
C GLU A 180 -23.55 -0.61 3.12
N SER A 181 -22.26 -0.94 2.96
CA SER A 181 -21.74 -1.88 1.94
C SER A 181 -22.00 -1.42 0.50
N VAL A 182 -22.03 -0.10 0.28
CA VAL A 182 -22.14 0.53 -1.04
C VAL A 182 -20.77 1.04 -1.49
N TRP A 183 -20.41 0.74 -2.74
CA TRP A 183 -19.21 1.27 -3.37
C TRP A 183 -19.43 2.71 -3.81
N ILE A 184 -18.58 3.62 -3.35
CA ILE A 184 -18.63 5.06 -3.63
C ILE A 184 -17.40 5.46 -4.42
N ASP A 185 -17.60 6.21 -5.51
CA ASP A 185 -16.50 6.77 -6.30
C ASP A 185 -15.66 7.76 -5.47
N ALA A 186 -14.33 7.61 -5.56
CA ALA A 186 -13.36 8.54 -4.99
C ALA A 186 -12.47 9.14 -6.11
N PRO A 187 -13.01 10.04 -6.95
CA PRO A 187 -12.27 10.60 -8.07
C PRO A 187 -11.15 11.54 -7.60
N PRO A 188 -10.12 11.79 -8.44
CA PRO A 188 -9.18 12.87 -8.20
C PRO A 188 -9.90 14.22 -8.07
N VAL A 189 -9.53 15.03 -7.09
CA VAL A 189 -10.07 16.36 -6.87
C VAL A 189 -8.95 17.40 -6.79
N LYS A 190 -9.29 18.65 -7.11
CA LYS A 190 -8.41 19.80 -6.93
C LYS A 190 -9.11 20.85 -6.08
N ASN A 191 -8.36 21.56 -5.26
CA ASN A 191 -8.89 22.71 -4.55
C ASN A 191 -9.09 23.92 -5.48
N ALA A 192 -9.62 25.03 -4.96
CA ALA A 192 -9.88 26.24 -5.72
C ALA A 192 -8.60 26.88 -6.32
N ALA A 193 -7.42 26.59 -5.78
CA ALA A 193 -6.14 27.03 -6.31
C ALA A 193 -5.57 26.11 -7.38
N GLY A 194 -6.26 25.00 -7.71
CA GLY A 194 -5.81 24.01 -8.67
C GLY A 194 -4.84 22.97 -8.10
N GLU A 195 -4.58 22.99 -6.78
CA GLU A 195 -3.73 21.99 -6.11
C GLU A 195 -4.45 20.63 -6.08
N GLU A 196 -3.76 19.59 -6.46
CA GLU A 196 -4.29 18.22 -6.44
C GLU A 196 -4.38 17.70 -5.00
N ALA A 197 -5.48 17.05 -4.66
CA ALA A 197 -5.68 16.48 -3.33
C ALA A 197 -5.16 15.04 -3.25
N PHE A 198 -4.57 14.68 -2.11
CA PHE A 198 -4.35 13.28 -1.79
C PHE A 198 -5.62 12.66 -1.19
N VAL A 199 -5.93 11.43 -1.60
CA VAL A 199 -6.84 10.56 -0.85
C VAL A 199 -6.05 9.93 0.28
N ILE A 200 -6.57 10.00 1.50
CA ILE A 200 -6.00 9.31 2.65
C ILE A 200 -6.97 8.22 3.06
N ASN A 201 -6.51 6.98 3.05
CA ASN A 201 -7.30 5.85 3.54
C ASN A 201 -6.61 5.16 4.72
N ILE A 202 -7.42 4.74 5.67
CA ILE A 202 -7.00 3.99 6.85
C ILE A 202 -6.60 2.57 6.42
N GLY A 203 -5.49 2.08 6.97
CA GLY A 203 -5.04 0.71 6.81
C GLY A 203 -5.29 -0.15 8.06
N ASP A 204 -4.97 -1.43 7.96
CA ASP A 204 -5.28 -2.45 8.97
C ASP A 204 -4.69 -2.11 10.36
N MET A 205 -3.49 -1.50 10.39
CA MET A 205 -2.81 -1.22 11.65
C MET A 205 -3.52 -0.15 12.49
N LEU A 206 -4.08 0.91 11.87
CA LEU A 206 -4.86 1.91 12.60
C LEU A 206 -6.21 1.35 13.06
N GLU A 207 -6.80 0.40 12.34
CA GLU A 207 -7.99 -0.31 12.82
C GLU A 207 -7.66 -1.10 14.09
N VAL A 208 -6.55 -1.83 14.12
CA VAL A 208 -6.11 -2.55 15.32
C VAL A 208 -5.85 -1.59 16.49
N LEU A 209 -5.06 -0.53 16.28
CA LEU A 209 -4.72 0.46 17.33
C LEU A 209 -5.96 1.09 17.97
N SER A 210 -6.98 1.39 17.18
CA SER A 210 -8.21 2.02 17.63
C SER A 210 -9.32 1.05 17.99
N ALA A 211 -9.03 -0.25 18.10
CA ALA A 211 -10.02 -1.30 18.33
C ALA A 211 -11.26 -1.19 17.40
N GLY A 212 -11.03 -0.84 16.12
CA GLY A 212 -12.09 -0.71 15.12
C GLY A 212 -12.80 0.64 15.10
N THR A 213 -12.38 1.64 15.90
CA THR A 213 -12.91 3.01 15.83
C THR A 213 -12.52 3.68 14.51
N PHE A 214 -11.27 3.56 14.10
CA PHE A 214 -10.84 3.81 12.72
C PHE A 214 -10.96 2.49 11.96
N VAL A 215 -11.79 2.45 10.94
CA VAL A 215 -12.03 1.24 10.13
C VAL A 215 -11.12 1.25 8.93
N ALA A 216 -10.41 0.15 8.68
CA ALA A 216 -9.61 -0.01 7.47
C ALA A 216 -10.49 0.16 6.24
N THR A 217 -10.07 1.03 5.34
CA THR A 217 -10.90 1.44 4.20
C THR A 217 -10.83 0.38 3.11
N ALA A 218 -11.86 -0.45 3.02
CA ALA A 218 -12.00 -1.36 1.90
C ALA A 218 -12.17 -0.58 0.59
N HIS A 219 -11.33 -0.86 -0.39
CA HIS A 219 -11.35 -0.15 -1.66
C HIS A 219 -10.99 -1.07 -2.84
N ARG A 220 -11.30 -0.61 -4.03
CA ARG A 220 -11.00 -1.29 -5.30
C ARG A 220 -10.79 -0.29 -6.42
N VAL A 221 -10.21 -0.72 -7.52
CA VAL A 221 -10.19 0.07 -8.75
C VAL A 221 -11.01 -0.70 -9.80
N ARG A 222 -12.09 -0.05 -10.29
CA ARG A 222 -12.89 -0.62 -11.38
C ARG A 222 -12.11 -0.63 -12.69
N LYS A 223 -12.61 -1.33 -13.70
CA LYS A 223 -12.12 -1.20 -15.07
C LYS A 223 -12.12 0.29 -15.46
N VAL A 224 -10.95 0.77 -15.91
CA VAL A 224 -10.81 2.17 -16.29
C VAL A 224 -11.20 2.38 -17.76
N PRO A 225 -11.91 3.48 -18.10
CA PRO A 225 -12.32 3.78 -19.47
C PRO A 225 -11.21 4.44 -20.29
N GLN A 226 -10.07 4.71 -19.69
CA GLN A 226 -8.90 5.35 -20.28
C GLN A 226 -7.66 4.99 -19.47
N GLU A 227 -6.49 5.22 -20.04
CA GLU A 227 -5.22 5.03 -19.35
C GLU A 227 -5.18 5.83 -18.04
N ARG A 228 -4.71 5.20 -16.95
CA ARG A 228 -4.69 5.78 -15.61
C ARG A 228 -3.36 5.49 -14.92
N TYR A 229 -2.86 6.49 -14.21
CA TYR A 229 -1.72 6.35 -13.30
C TYR A 229 -2.11 6.69 -11.88
N SER A 230 -1.53 5.97 -10.90
CA SER A 230 -1.68 6.31 -9.49
C SER A 230 -0.40 6.02 -8.70
N PHE A 231 -0.23 6.75 -7.59
CA PHE A 231 1.02 6.82 -6.82
C PHE A 231 0.71 6.70 -5.32
N PRO A 232 0.23 5.55 -4.84
CA PRO A 232 0.05 5.34 -3.42
C PRO A 232 1.39 5.20 -2.70
N LEU A 233 1.55 5.93 -1.59
CA LEU A 233 2.57 5.66 -0.59
C LEU A 233 1.90 4.96 0.59
N PHE A 234 2.21 3.69 0.80
CA PHE A 234 1.78 2.89 1.93
C PHE A 234 2.69 3.19 3.13
N PHE A 235 2.13 3.81 4.18
CA PHE A 235 2.90 4.31 5.30
C PHE A 235 2.80 3.36 6.50
N ALA A 236 3.94 2.82 6.93
CA ALA A 236 4.03 1.81 7.97
C ALA A 236 5.00 2.23 9.09
N CYS A 237 4.90 1.61 10.25
CA CYS A 237 5.97 1.58 11.25
C CYS A 237 7.03 0.51 10.89
N ASP A 238 8.13 0.48 11.66
CA ASP A 238 9.23 -0.46 11.46
C ASP A 238 8.76 -1.93 11.56
N TYR A 239 9.41 -2.82 10.82
CA TYR A 239 9.01 -4.22 10.61
C TYR A 239 8.63 -4.97 11.89
N HIS A 240 9.42 -4.83 12.96
CA HIS A 240 9.22 -5.55 14.23
C HIS A 240 8.30 -4.82 15.23
N THR A 241 7.70 -3.69 14.83
CA THR A 241 6.77 -2.96 15.69
C THR A 241 5.53 -3.81 15.95
N LEU A 242 5.21 -3.99 17.23
CA LEU A 242 4.00 -4.68 17.65
C LEU A 242 2.85 -3.68 17.79
N ILE A 243 1.76 -3.97 17.13
CA ILE A 243 0.52 -3.19 17.16
C ILE A 243 -0.53 -3.98 17.94
N ARG A 244 -1.14 -3.32 18.90
CA ARG A 244 -2.24 -3.83 19.72
C ARG A 244 -3.25 -2.73 20.01
N PRO A 245 -4.49 -3.07 20.34
CA PRO A 245 -5.48 -2.07 20.74
C PRO A 245 -4.96 -1.19 21.89
N LEU A 246 -5.13 0.13 21.75
CA LEU A 246 -4.78 1.07 22.80
C LEU A 246 -5.79 0.96 23.94
N PRO A 247 -5.34 1.02 25.22
CA PRO A 247 -6.23 0.88 26.38
C PRO A 247 -7.40 1.87 26.38
N THR A 248 -7.22 3.05 25.77
CA THR A 248 -8.24 4.10 25.67
C THR A 248 -9.44 3.71 24.81
N PHE A 249 -9.29 2.71 23.95
CA PHE A 249 -10.36 2.20 23.07
C PHE A 249 -10.95 0.86 23.56
N LEU A 250 -10.52 0.36 24.70
CA LEU A 250 -11.02 -0.88 25.29
C LEU A 250 -11.86 -0.55 26.53
N ALA A 251 -12.98 -1.25 26.72
CA ALA A 251 -13.69 -1.18 27.98
C ALA A 251 -12.84 -1.82 29.10
N ALA A 252 -13.01 -1.35 30.33
CA ALA A 252 -12.20 -1.82 31.45
C ALA A 252 -12.34 -3.33 31.64
N GLY A 253 -11.26 -4.08 31.43
CA GLY A 253 -11.21 -5.55 31.56
C GLY A 253 -11.57 -6.33 30.30
N GLU A 254 -11.85 -5.70 29.18
CA GLU A 254 -12.05 -6.37 27.88
C GLU A 254 -10.71 -6.60 27.17
N ALA A 255 -10.48 -7.85 26.75
CA ALA A 255 -9.54 -8.15 25.69
C ALA A 255 -10.30 -7.88 24.37
N GLY A 256 -9.98 -6.80 23.66
CA GLY A 256 -10.65 -6.47 22.40
C GLY A 256 -10.61 -7.61 21.38
N GLU A 257 -11.46 -7.57 20.36
CA GLU A 257 -11.51 -8.55 19.26
C GLU A 257 -10.17 -8.64 18.49
N TYR A 258 -9.35 -7.57 18.55
CA TYR A 258 -8.10 -7.47 17.81
C TYR A 258 -6.93 -8.04 18.63
N GLN A 259 -6.24 -8.99 18.04
CA GLN A 259 -5.01 -9.53 18.60
C GLN A 259 -3.82 -8.63 18.23
N GLU A 260 -2.77 -8.69 19.04
CA GLU A 260 -1.48 -8.06 18.74
C GLU A 260 -0.92 -8.59 17.40
N LEU A 261 -0.43 -7.68 16.57
CA LEU A 261 0.17 -7.96 15.27
C LEU A 261 1.58 -7.38 15.19
N SER A 262 2.52 -8.12 14.61
CA SER A 262 3.76 -7.54 14.08
C SER A 262 3.47 -6.94 12.70
N ILE A 263 3.80 -5.67 12.49
CA ILE A 263 3.55 -4.97 11.22
C ILE A 263 4.16 -5.73 10.06
N GLY A 264 5.47 -6.02 10.14
CA GLY A 264 6.17 -6.66 9.05
C GLY A 264 5.69 -8.09 8.77
N GLU A 265 5.38 -8.87 9.83
CA GLU A 265 4.83 -10.22 9.66
C GLU A 265 3.44 -10.16 9.01
N HIS A 266 2.59 -9.20 9.40
CA HIS A 266 1.29 -9.03 8.76
C HIS A 266 1.44 -8.68 7.28
N MET A 267 2.22 -7.65 6.95
CA MET A 267 2.47 -7.25 5.56
C MET A 267 3.05 -8.39 4.73
N TRP A 268 4.04 -9.11 5.28
CA TRP A 268 4.66 -10.24 4.60
C TRP A 268 3.68 -11.39 4.39
N SER A 269 2.85 -11.71 5.39
CA SER A 269 1.82 -12.75 5.25
C SER A 269 0.80 -12.42 4.17
N GLN A 270 0.42 -11.16 4.02
CA GLN A 270 -0.46 -10.72 2.96
C GLN A 270 0.22 -10.83 1.57
N ALA A 271 1.49 -10.42 1.47
CA ALA A 271 2.26 -10.58 0.24
C ALA A 271 2.36 -12.06 -0.18
N LEU A 272 2.65 -12.97 0.76
CA LEU A 272 2.72 -14.43 0.52
C LEU A 272 1.39 -15.01 0.00
N GLN A 273 0.26 -14.38 0.29
CA GLN A 273 -1.06 -14.82 -0.15
C GLN A 273 -1.53 -14.13 -1.44
N THR A 274 -0.98 -12.96 -1.77
CA THR A 274 -1.44 -12.11 -2.88
C THR A 274 -0.58 -12.29 -4.13
N TYR A 275 0.76 -12.29 -3.99
CA TYR A 275 1.66 -12.39 -5.14
C TYR A 275 1.82 -13.81 -5.63
N ARG A 276 1.67 -13.99 -6.94
CA ARG A 276 1.72 -15.31 -7.59
C ARG A 276 3.05 -16.03 -7.32
N TYR A 277 4.19 -15.38 -7.52
CA TYR A 277 5.50 -16.01 -7.33
C TYR A 277 5.75 -16.41 -5.85
N LEU A 278 5.23 -15.64 -4.89
CA LEU A 278 5.34 -15.98 -3.47
C LEU A 278 4.43 -17.15 -3.10
N ARG A 279 3.19 -17.16 -3.61
CA ARG A 279 2.28 -18.32 -3.45
C ARG A 279 2.87 -19.60 -4.01
N GLU A 280 3.53 -19.52 -5.17
CA GLU A 280 4.22 -20.67 -5.76
C GLU A 280 5.36 -21.17 -4.86
N LYS A 281 6.15 -20.27 -4.26
CA LYS A 281 7.20 -20.64 -3.27
C LYS A 281 6.61 -21.27 -2.01
N VAL A 282 5.50 -20.75 -1.50
CA VAL A 282 4.78 -21.37 -0.36
C VAL A 282 4.28 -22.76 -0.73
N ASN A 283 3.67 -22.93 -1.89
CA ASN A 283 3.16 -24.23 -2.36
C ASN A 283 4.27 -25.27 -2.57
N ARG A 284 5.50 -24.84 -2.92
CA ARG A 284 6.68 -25.71 -3.02
C ARG A 284 7.39 -25.96 -1.67
N GLY A 285 6.90 -25.33 -0.59
CA GLY A 285 7.51 -25.46 0.75
C GLY A 285 8.81 -24.66 0.92
N GLU A 286 9.15 -23.76 -0.01
CA GLU A 286 10.33 -22.88 0.07
C GLU A 286 10.14 -21.72 1.05
N LEU A 287 8.88 -21.29 1.24
CA LEU A 287 8.47 -20.27 2.21
C LEU A 287 7.32 -20.79 3.06
N GLN A 288 7.22 -20.29 4.27
CA GLN A 288 6.13 -20.60 5.20
C GLN A 288 5.36 -19.34 5.55
N LEU A 289 4.04 -19.47 5.67
CA LEU A 289 3.22 -18.41 6.24
C LEU A 289 3.59 -18.26 7.71
N PRO A 290 3.70 -17.02 8.23
CA PRO A 290 3.84 -16.78 9.67
C PRO A 290 2.74 -17.48 10.46
N GLU A 291 3.03 -17.99 11.66
CA GLU A 291 2.05 -18.72 12.49
C GLU A 291 0.77 -17.91 12.79
N ARG A 292 0.90 -16.57 12.86
CA ARG A 292 -0.21 -15.65 13.09
C ARG A 292 -0.73 -14.99 11.81
N ALA A 293 -0.43 -15.58 10.65
CA ALA A 293 -0.93 -15.07 9.38
C ALA A 293 -2.45 -15.02 9.38
N ARG A 294 -3.00 -13.88 8.96
CA ARG A 294 -4.44 -13.72 8.75
C ARG A 294 -4.76 -13.90 7.28
N GLY A 295 -5.96 -14.39 7.01
CA GLY A 295 -6.47 -14.44 5.64
C GLY A 295 -6.70 -13.03 5.08
N THR A 296 -6.80 -12.91 3.77
CA THR A 296 -7.24 -11.69 3.09
C THR A 296 -8.69 -11.36 3.50
N ASN A 297 -9.06 -10.07 3.47
CA ASN A 297 -10.42 -9.59 3.81
C ASN A 297 -10.84 -9.79 5.29
N THR A 298 -9.90 -9.72 6.23
CA THR A 298 -10.17 -9.84 7.67
C THR A 298 -10.35 -8.49 8.37
N PHE A 299 -10.20 -7.40 7.65
CA PHE A 299 -10.32 -6.02 8.13
C PHE A 299 -11.40 -5.23 7.38
N GLY A 300 -11.74 -4.08 7.91
CA GLY A 300 -12.71 -3.16 7.31
C GLY A 300 -14.09 -3.77 7.11
N HIS A 301 -14.86 -3.14 6.24
CA HIS A 301 -16.21 -3.62 5.90
C HIS A 301 -16.20 -4.92 5.06
N LEU A 302 -15.07 -5.31 4.49
CA LEU A 302 -14.92 -6.61 3.82
C LEU A 302 -15.06 -7.79 4.78
N LYS A 303 -14.68 -7.63 6.06
CA LYS A 303 -14.89 -8.62 7.12
C LYS A 303 -16.38 -9.00 7.24
N LYS A 304 -17.27 -8.02 7.19
CA LYS A 304 -18.74 -8.25 7.25
C LYS A 304 -19.24 -9.03 6.03
N GLN A 305 -18.74 -8.72 4.84
CA GLN A 305 -19.13 -9.44 3.61
C GLN A 305 -18.62 -10.87 3.57
N ALA A 306 -17.42 -11.14 4.11
CA ALA A 306 -16.88 -12.49 4.21
C ALA A 306 -17.71 -13.36 5.17
N GLN A 307 -18.12 -12.80 6.32
CA GLN A 307 -18.96 -13.50 7.30
C GLN A 307 -20.37 -13.84 6.77
N GLN A 308 -20.94 -13.01 5.90
CA GLN A 308 -22.26 -13.25 5.29
C GLN A 308 -22.25 -14.33 4.18
N LYS A 309 -21.07 -14.66 3.64
CA LYS A 309 -20.89 -15.68 2.59
C LYS A 309 -20.54 -17.07 3.12
N THR A 310 -20.28 -17.18 4.43
CA THR A 310 -20.04 -18.50 5.06
C THR A 310 -21.40 -19.07 5.47
N PRO A 311 -21.84 -20.21 4.90
CA PRO A 311 -23.14 -20.83 5.18
C PRO A 311 -23.25 -21.34 6.60
#